data_b727fb98666db5cfc8a383ac4ac0c8b3
#
_entry.id   b727fb98666db5cfc8a383ac4ac0c8b3
#
_cell.length_a   1.000
_cell.length_b   1.000
_cell.length_c   1.000
_cell.angle_alpha   90.00
_cell.angle_beta   90.00
_cell.angle_gamma   90.00
#
_symmetry.space_group_name_H-M   'P 1'
#
loop_
_entity.id
_entity.type
_entity.pdbx_description
1 polymer ?
#
loop_
_entity_poly.entity_id
_entity_poly.type
_entity_poly.pdbx_seq_one_letter_code
_entity_poly.pdbx_strand_id
1 'polypeptide(L)'
;MPVPARLPSWAWVSGLTVGAIAAVTVLAVQADQGPRPTAAVAKPSPSVSADAQPTPKETTPAPVPDGSGTGRRIVYSLDQKRVWLVDASDAARRTFAVWPGTVSPDPGTYTVGTRAEGATTGSDGVQIEQIVYFAQEDGVSVAFSNAVDGSSPPPPASGAKTGGIRLHKADGTAVWAFATSGTKVTVVG
;
A
#
# COMPACT_ATOMS: atom_id res chain seq x y z
N MET A 1 17.51 13.50 -56.95
CA MET A 1 16.58 12.84 -56.01
C MET A 1 16.03 13.91 -55.07
N PRO A 2 14.73 14.20 -55.06
CA PRO A 2 14.14 15.22 -54.19
C PRO A 2 14.11 14.73 -52.75
N VAL A 3 14.60 15.54 -51.81
CA VAL A 3 14.57 15.29 -50.35
C VAL A 3 13.14 15.56 -49.84
N PRO A 4 12.51 14.65 -49.13
CA PRO A 4 11.17 14.90 -48.59
C PRO A 4 11.20 15.99 -47.50
N ALA A 5 10.35 17.00 -47.68
CA ALA A 5 10.19 18.10 -46.74
C ALA A 5 9.66 17.58 -45.39
N ARG A 6 10.42 17.76 -44.31
CA ARG A 6 10.00 17.45 -42.95
C ARG A 6 9.01 18.51 -42.46
N LEU A 7 7.81 18.11 -42.16
CA LEU A 7 6.81 19.00 -41.52
C LEU A 7 7.30 19.42 -40.15
N PRO A 8 7.14 20.69 -39.75
CA PRO A 8 7.56 21.16 -38.43
C PRO A 8 6.69 20.56 -37.32
N SER A 9 7.29 20.29 -36.16
CA SER A 9 6.69 19.56 -35.02
C SER A 9 5.39 20.19 -34.50
N TRP A 10 5.17 21.51 -34.69
CA TRP A 10 3.92 22.17 -34.29
C TRP A 10 2.70 21.71 -35.09
N ALA A 11 2.89 21.26 -36.34
CA ALA A 11 1.80 20.77 -37.17
C ALA A 11 1.19 19.44 -36.62
N TRP A 12 1.99 18.61 -35.97
CA TRP A 12 1.53 17.38 -35.35
C TRP A 12 0.71 17.65 -34.05
N VAL A 13 1.12 18.64 -33.26
CA VAL A 13 0.43 19.00 -32.03
C VAL A 13 -0.93 19.61 -32.32
N SER A 14 -1.01 20.51 -33.31
CA SER A 14 -2.29 21.13 -33.69
C SER A 14 -3.29 20.13 -34.27
N GLY A 15 -2.81 19.14 -35.04
CA GLY A 15 -3.68 18.08 -35.62
C GLY A 15 -4.30 17.18 -34.56
N LEU A 16 -3.53 16.81 -33.52
CA LEU A 16 -4.01 15.98 -32.41
C LEU A 16 -5.05 16.69 -31.55
N THR A 17 -4.86 17.99 -31.29
CA THR A 17 -5.79 18.78 -30.44
C THR A 17 -7.15 18.98 -31.12
N VAL A 18 -7.15 19.28 -32.43
CA VAL A 18 -8.40 19.43 -33.20
C VAL A 18 -9.13 18.09 -33.32
N GLY A 19 -8.42 16.98 -33.49
CA GLY A 19 -9.01 15.64 -33.55
C GLY A 19 -9.70 15.23 -32.23
N ALA A 20 -9.10 15.55 -31.09
CA ALA A 20 -9.68 15.26 -29.78
C ALA A 20 -10.98 16.04 -29.51
N ILE A 21 -11.03 17.32 -29.86
CA ILE A 21 -12.22 18.17 -29.69
C ILE A 21 -13.36 17.67 -30.58
N ALA A 22 -13.10 17.27 -31.82
CA ALA A 22 -14.11 16.73 -32.72
C ALA A 22 -14.71 15.41 -32.20
N ALA A 23 -13.89 14.52 -31.62
CA ALA A 23 -14.35 13.26 -31.05
C ALA A 23 -15.27 13.45 -29.84
N VAL A 24 -14.96 14.41 -28.96
CA VAL A 24 -15.78 14.72 -27.77
C VAL A 24 -17.13 15.32 -28.15
N THR A 25 -17.19 16.19 -29.18
CA THR A 25 -18.45 16.79 -29.63
C THR A 25 -19.39 15.77 -30.28
N VAL A 26 -18.86 14.81 -31.03
CA VAL A 26 -19.69 13.75 -31.64
C VAL A 26 -20.28 12.82 -30.58
N LEU A 27 -19.53 12.48 -29.54
CA LEU A 27 -20.03 11.66 -28.43
C LEU A 27 -21.11 12.39 -27.60
N ALA A 28 -20.98 13.69 -27.41
CA ALA A 28 -21.98 14.49 -26.69
C ALA A 28 -23.32 14.55 -27.45
N VAL A 29 -23.30 14.71 -28.78
CA VAL A 29 -24.50 14.73 -29.59
C VAL A 29 -25.19 13.36 -29.66
N GLN A 30 -24.42 12.26 -29.65
CA GLN A 30 -25.00 10.92 -29.62
C GLN A 30 -25.66 10.58 -28.27
N ALA A 31 -25.13 11.11 -27.15
CA ALA A 31 -25.73 10.93 -25.84
C ALA A 31 -27.10 11.61 -25.68
N ASP A 32 -27.32 12.70 -26.43
CA ASP A 32 -28.61 13.46 -26.37
C ASP A 32 -29.70 12.85 -27.27
N GLN A 33 -29.37 11.97 -28.20
CA GLN A 33 -30.29 11.31 -29.14
C GLN A 33 -30.67 9.87 -28.71
N GLY A 34 -30.23 9.39 -27.56
CA GLY A 34 -30.63 8.10 -27.02
C GLY A 34 -32.11 8.10 -26.57
N PRO A 35 -32.83 6.96 -26.70
CA PRO A 35 -34.22 6.87 -26.25
C PRO A 35 -34.28 7.14 -24.74
N ARG A 36 -35.02 8.19 -24.35
CA ARG A 36 -35.31 8.51 -22.96
C ARG A 36 -36.20 7.43 -22.39
N PRO A 37 -35.86 6.82 -21.23
CA PRO A 37 -36.75 5.86 -20.60
C PRO A 37 -38.03 6.57 -20.16
N THR A 38 -39.16 6.18 -20.77
CA THR A 38 -40.50 6.59 -20.33
C THR A 38 -40.74 5.90 -18.98
N ALA A 39 -41.03 6.69 -17.94
CA ALA A 39 -41.39 6.16 -16.63
C ALA A 39 -42.66 5.32 -16.74
N ALA A 40 -42.55 4.01 -16.72
CA ALA A 40 -43.67 3.11 -16.52
C ALA A 40 -44.07 3.20 -15.04
N VAL A 41 -45.31 3.61 -14.80
CA VAL A 41 -45.94 3.57 -13.47
C VAL A 41 -46.03 2.11 -13.04
N ALA A 42 -45.12 1.67 -12.18
CA ALA A 42 -45.11 0.32 -11.61
C ALA A 42 -46.14 0.24 -10.48
N LYS A 43 -47.09 -0.67 -10.63
CA LYS A 43 -48.00 -1.18 -9.61
C LYS A 43 -47.19 -1.77 -8.45
N PRO A 44 -47.56 -1.54 -7.17
CA PRO A 44 -46.78 -2.07 -6.06
C PRO A 44 -46.85 -3.60 -6.01
N SER A 45 -45.71 -4.26 -6.23
CA SER A 45 -45.51 -5.68 -5.96
C SER A 45 -44.84 -5.81 -4.60
N PRO A 46 -45.15 -6.86 -3.79
CA PRO A 46 -44.63 -6.95 -2.43
C PRO A 46 -43.10 -7.08 -2.41
N SER A 47 -42.49 -6.24 -1.58
CA SER A 47 -41.05 -6.28 -1.30
C SER A 47 -40.61 -7.64 -0.83
N VAL A 48 -39.82 -8.33 -1.65
CA VAL A 48 -38.81 -9.26 -1.14
C VAL A 48 -37.68 -8.40 -0.60
N SER A 49 -37.39 -8.52 0.68
CA SER A 49 -36.24 -7.87 1.32
C SER A 49 -35.01 -8.17 0.50
N ALA A 50 -34.51 -7.14 -0.20
CA ALA A 50 -33.17 -7.20 -0.76
C ALA A 50 -32.22 -7.32 0.45
N ASP A 51 -31.52 -8.44 0.49
CA ASP A 51 -30.42 -8.69 1.39
C ASP A 51 -29.48 -7.46 1.31
N ALA A 52 -29.42 -6.70 2.40
CA ALA A 52 -28.60 -5.52 2.47
C ALA A 52 -27.15 -5.99 2.36
N GLN A 53 -26.57 -5.81 1.18
CA GLN A 53 -25.13 -5.98 0.99
C GLN A 53 -24.44 -5.14 2.08
N PRO A 54 -23.64 -5.73 2.98
CA PRO A 54 -23.05 -4.99 4.08
C PRO A 54 -22.19 -3.88 3.47
N THR A 55 -22.62 -2.65 3.71
CA THR A 55 -21.82 -1.46 3.45
C THR A 55 -20.46 -1.70 4.13
N PRO A 56 -19.31 -1.56 3.44
CA PRO A 56 -18.02 -1.69 4.08
C PRO A 56 -18.01 -0.76 5.30
N LYS A 57 -17.99 -1.35 6.50
CA LYS A 57 -17.91 -0.59 7.74
C LYS A 57 -16.62 0.19 7.65
N GLU A 58 -16.71 1.50 7.53
CA GLU A 58 -15.56 2.39 7.57
C GLU A 58 -14.87 2.16 8.91
N THR A 59 -13.86 1.28 8.90
CA THR A 59 -13.15 0.90 10.10
C THR A 59 -12.23 2.05 10.42
N THR A 60 -12.58 2.84 11.43
CA THR A 60 -11.69 3.88 11.97
C THR A 60 -10.31 3.27 12.16
N PRO A 61 -9.24 3.89 11.59
CA PRO A 61 -7.90 3.36 11.74
C PRO A 61 -7.57 3.13 13.21
N ALA A 62 -6.97 1.98 13.53
CA ALA A 62 -6.58 1.69 14.92
C ALA A 62 -5.71 2.83 15.46
N PRO A 63 -6.00 3.35 16.67
CA PRO A 63 -5.21 4.43 17.26
C PRO A 63 -3.76 3.99 17.48
N VAL A 64 -2.84 4.94 17.48
CA VAL A 64 -1.45 4.69 17.85
C VAL A 64 -1.41 4.25 19.30
N PRO A 65 -0.73 3.14 19.66
CA PRO A 65 -0.65 2.67 21.04
C PRO A 65 -0.07 3.72 21.99
N ASP A 66 -0.69 3.84 23.17
CA ASP A 66 -0.17 4.67 24.24
C ASP A 66 1.22 4.19 24.67
N GLY A 67 2.07 5.10 25.12
CA GLY A 67 3.43 4.76 25.53
C GLY A 67 4.41 4.50 24.41
N SER A 68 3.99 4.62 23.13
CA SER A 68 4.91 4.47 21.97
C SER A 68 5.86 5.65 21.75
N GLY A 69 5.88 6.63 22.66
CA GLY A 69 6.71 7.84 22.58
C GLY A 69 6.11 8.93 21.69
N THR A 70 6.95 9.90 21.31
CA THR A 70 6.54 11.08 20.52
C THR A 70 7.44 11.33 19.33
N GLY A 71 6.95 12.14 18.39
CA GLY A 71 7.67 12.54 17.20
C GLY A 71 7.67 11.48 16.10
N ARG A 72 8.43 11.73 15.04
CA ARG A 72 8.48 10.86 13.86
C ARG A 72 9.05 9.48 14.21
N ARG A 73 8.27 8.43 14.03
CA ARG A 73 8.64 7.04 14.38
C ARG A 73 7.81 6.02 13.64
N ILE A 74 8.29 4.81 13.61
CA ILE A 74 7.51 3.60 13.30
C ILE A 74 7.11 2.99 14.63
N VAL A 75 5.82 2.67 14.82
CA VAL A 75 5.35 1.92 15.98
C VAL A 75 4.95 0.54 15.52
N TYR A 76 5.46 -0.49 16.19
CA TYR A 76 5.13 -1.88 15.92
C TYR A 76 4.55 -2.52 17.19
N SER A 77 3.30 -2.96 17.14
CA SER A 77 2.68 -3.72 18.23
C SER A 77 2.78 -5.21 17.93
N LEU A 78 3.36 -5.93 18.90
CA LEU A 78 3.49 -7.38 18.87
C LEU A 78 2.13 -8.07 19.00
N ASP A 79 1.30 -7.60 19.92
CA ASP A 79 -0.02 -8.17 20.22
C ASP A 79 -1.00 -7.95 19.07
N GLN A 80 -1.03 -6.73 18.52
CA GLN A 80 -1.92 -6.37 17.42
C GLN A 80 -1.40 -6.82 16.05
N LYS A 81 -0.13 -7.24 15.96
CA LYS A 81 0.56 -7.54 14.69
C LYS A 81 0.33 -6.42 13.67
N ARG A 82 0.61 -5.20 14.11
CA ARG A 82 0.27 -3.98 13.38
C ARG A 82 1.39 -2.96 13.45
N VAL A 83 1.52 -2.20 12.38
CA VAL A 83 2.48 -1.09 12.29
C VAL A 83 1.74 0.22 12.06
N TRP A 84 2.25 1.29 12.65
CA TRP A 84 1.87 2.68 12.38
C TRP A 84 3.09 3.46 11.92
N LEU A 85 2.94 4.22 10.86
CA LEU A 85 3.89 5.24 10.44
C LEU A 85 3.42 6.58 11.02
N VAL A 86 4.13 7.06 12.05
CA VAL A 86 3.75 8.25 12.82
C VAL A 86 4.68 9.40 12.44
N ASP A 87 4.12 10.54 12.08
CA ASP A 87 4.90 11.71 11.70
C ASP A 87 5.41 12.53 12.90
N ALA A 88 6.06 13.65 12.63
CA ALA A 88 6.61 14.52 13.67
C ALA A 88 5.53 15.23 14.52
N SER A 89 4.30 15.29 14.06
CA SER A 89 3.15 15.84 14.78
C SER A 89 2.37 14.80 15.57
N ASP A 90 2.90 13.59 15.72
CA ASP A 90 2.28 12.42 16.34
C ASP A 90 1.03 11.88 15.61
N ALA A 91 0.78 12.34 14.39
CA ALA A 91 -0.30 11.81 13.57
C ALA A 91 0.10 10.50 12.87
N ALA A 92 -0.76 9.48 12.95
CA ALA A 92 -0.60 8.27 12.17
C ALA A 92 -0.90 8.57 10.69
N ARG A 93 0.13 8.51 9.84
CA ARG A 93 0.00 8.70 8.40
C ARG A 93 -0.50 7.44 7.70
N ARG A 94 -0.19 6.29 8.28
CA ARG A 94 -0.62 4.98 7.77
C ARG A 94 -0.58 3.96 8.89
N THR A 95 -1.51 3.00 8.86
CA THR A 95 -1.50 1.83 9.73
C THR A 95 -1.92 0.60 8.94
N PHE A 96 -1.30 -0.55 9.21
CA PHE A 96 -1.55 -1.79 8.49
C PHE A 96 -1.16 -3.01 9.33
N ALA A 97 -1.78 -4.14 9.02
CA ALA A 97 -1.44 -5.43 9.62
C ALA A 97 -0.11 -5.96 9.04
N VAL A 98 0.60 -6.75 9.84
CA VAL A 98 1.87 -7.38 9.46
C VAL A 98 1.92 -8.83 9.91
N TRP A 99 2.83 -9.59 9.32
CA TRP A 99 3.09 -10.99 9.67
C TRP A 99 4.51 -11.11 10.21
N PRO A 100 4.68 -11.20 11.54
CA PRO A 100 5.99 -11.41 12.14
C PRO A 100 6.50 -12.83 11.87
N GLY A 101 7.82 -12.96 11.83
CA GLY A 101 8.49 -14.25 11.82
C GLY A 101 8.42 -14.97 13.16
N THR A 102 9.26 -16.00 13.32
CA THR A 102 9.31 -16.81 14.54
C THR A 102 10.11 -16.15 15.68
N VAL A 103 10.94 -15.15 15.35
CA VAL A 103 11.71 -14.35 16.30
C VAL A 103 11.16 -12.93 16.26
N SER A 104 10.74 -12.40 17.39
CA SER A 104 10.25 -11.04 17.54
C SER A 104 11.18 -10.24 18.43
N PRO A 105 11.34 -8.93 18.20
CA PRO A 105 12.12 -8.08 19.09
C PRO A 105 11.37 -7.88 20.41
N ASP A 106 12.11 -7.66 21.48
CA ASP A 106 11.54 -7.25 22.75
C ASP A 106 10.85 -5.86 22.66
N PRO A 107 9.85 -5.58 23.50
CA PRO A 107 9.32 -4.22 23.63
C PRO A 107 10.44 -3.22 23.98
N GLY A 108 10.52 -2.13 23.22
CA GLY A 108 11.60 -1.15 23.38
C GLY A 108 11.70 -0.17 22.24
N THR A 109 12.75 0.66 22.28
CA THR A 109 13.04 1.62 21.22
C THR A 109 14.31 1.23 20.47
N TYR A 110 14.18 1.08 19.19
CA TYR A 110 15.21 0.74 18.24
C TYR A 110 15.40 1.86 17.21
N THR A 111 16.38 1.71 16.36
CA THR A 111 16.60 2.62 15.23
C THR A 111 16.84 1.84 13.95
N VAL A 112 16.32 2.36 12.84
CA VAL A 112 16.62 1.82 11.52
C VAL A 112 18.13 1.94 11.26
N GLY A 113 18.76 0.81 11.03
CA GLY A 113 20.18 0.71 10.65
C GLY A 113 20.32 0.59 9.13
N THR A 114 20.75 -0.60 8.69
CA THR A 114 20.93 -0.91 7.28
C THR A 114 19.59 -1.06 6.56
N ARG A 115 19.61 -0.72 5.27
CA ARG A 115 18.46 -0.89 4.36
C ARG A 115 18.95 -1.56 3.08
N ALA A 116 18.14 -2.46 2.51
CA ALA A 116 18.43 -3.10 1.23
C ALA A 116 17.18 -3.02 0.33
N GLU A 117 17.31 -2.38 -0.84
CA GLU A 117 16.19 -2.18 -1.78
C GLU A 117 15.96 -3.43 -2.64
N GLY A 118 17.04 -3.99 -3.14
CA GLY A 118 17.03 -5.08 -4.12
C GLY A 118 16.51 -6.39 -3.57
N ALA A 119 16.05 -7.25 -4.48
CA ALA A 119 15.55 -8.57 -4.16
C ALA A 119 16.64 -9.47 -3.57
N THR A 120 16.29 -10.21 -2.52
CA THR A 120 17.12 -11.25 -1.93
C THR A 120 16.25 -12.39 -1.38
N THR A 121 16.84 -13.55 -1.11
CA THR A 121 16.13 -14.66 -0.50
C THR A 121 16.04 -14.45 1.00
N GLY A 122 14.81 -14.38 1.53
CA GLY A 122 14.54 -14.35 2.96
C GLY A 122 14.88 -15.68 3.64
N SER A 123 14.97 -15.67 4.97
CA SER A 123 15.19 -16.88 5.78
C SER A 123 14.06 -17.92 5.68
N ASP A 124 12.90 -17.50 5.20
CA ASP A 124 11.74 -18.34 4.88
C ASP A 124 11.74 -18.87 3.43
N GLY A 125 12.81 -18.58 2.66
CA GLY A 125 12.96 -18.99 1.26
C GLY A 125 12.23 -18.12 0.24
N VAL A 126 11.48 -17.11 0.68
CA VAL A 126 10.74 -16.19 -0.20
C VAL A 126 11.68 -15.10 -0.73
N GLN A 127 11.51 -14.72 -2.00
CA GLN A 127 12.19 -13.54 -2.54
C GLN A 127 11.56 -12.28 -1.96
N ILE A 128 12.35 -11.50 -1.23
CA ILE A 128 11.93 -10.29 -0.53
C ILE A 128 12.70 -9.07 -1.04
N GLU A 129 12.11 -7.91 -0.90
CA GLU A 129 12.70 -6.62 -1.27
C GLU A 129 12.35 -5.53 -0.25
N GLN A 130 12.93 -4.33 -0.40
CA GLN A 130 12.68 -3.17 0.46
C GLN A 130 12.86 -3.47 1.94
N ILE A 131 14.00 -4.10 2.27
CA ILE A 131 14.30 -4.59 3.61
C ILE A 131 14.79 -3.45 4.49
N VAL A 132 14.17 -3.26 5.65
CA VAL A 132 14.49 -2.23 6.63
C VAL A 132 14.86 -2.90 7.95
N TYR A 133 16.15 -3.01 8.24
CA TYR A 133 16.67 -3.64 9.47
C TYR A 133 16.63 -2.65 10.63
N PHE A 134 16.17 -3.09 11.81
CA PHE A 134 16.09 -2.23 13.00
C PHE A 134 16.46 -2.91 14.32
N ALA A 135 16.51 -4.24 14.39
CA ALA A 135 16.87 -4.97 15.59
C ALA A 135 17.65 -6.26 15.24
N GLN A 136 18.23 -6.87 16.24
CA GLN A 136 18.81 -8.21 16.20
C GLN A 136 18.43 -8.93 17.47
N GLU A 137 17.87 -10.13 17.37
CA GLU A 137 17.38 -10.93 18.48
C GLU A 137 17.78 -12.39 18.27
N ASP A 138 18.32 -13.04 19.29
CA ASP A 138 18.80 -14.44 19.21
C ASP A 138 19.76 -14.71 18.05
N GLY A 139 20.55 -13.74 17.64
CA GLY A 139 21.43 -13.84 16.48
C GLY A 139 20.72 -13.74 15.12
N VAL A 140 19.44 -13.40 15.11
CA VAL A 140 18.62 -13.21 13.91
C VAL A 140 18.33 -11.73 13.69
N SER A 141 18.55 -11.25 12.48
CA SER A 141 18.19 -9.86 12.14
C SER A 141 16.68 -9.71 12.01
N VAL A 142 16.13 -8.68 12.67
CA VAL A 142 14.73 -8.30 12.59
C VAL A 142 14.57 -7.14 11.61
N ALA A 143 13.68 -7.33 10.62
CA ALA A 143 13.50 -6.36 9.56
C ALA A 143 12.07 -6.37 9.01
N PHE A 144 11.60 -5.21 8.57
CA PHE A 144 10.42 -5.11 7.72
C PHE A 144 10.80 -5.44 6.28
N SER A 145 9.95 -6.18 5.57
CA SER A 145 10.13 -6.48 4.15
C SER A 145 8.82 -6.89 3.48
N ASN A 146 8.77 -6.83 2.16
CA ASN A 146 7.66 -7.40 1.38
C ASN A 146 8.18 -8.45 0.40
N ALA A 147 7.31 -9.37 -0.01
CA ALA A 147 7.61 -10.28 -1.10
C ALA A 147 7.67 -9.53 -2.45
N VAL A 148 8.61 -9.91 -3.30
CA VAL A 148 8.80 -9.33 -4.64
C VAL A 148 7.54 -9.51 -5.50
N ASP A 149 6.92 -10.69 -5.42
CA ASP A 149 5.68 -11.04 -6.13
C ASP A 149 4.42 -10.50 -5.46
N GLY A 150 4.54 -9.82 -4.30
CA GLY A 150 3.44 -9.27 -3.51
C GLY A 150 2.69 -10.30 -2.68
N SER A 151 3.13 -11.57 -2.63
CA SER A 151 2.48 -12.61 -1.83
C SER A 151 2.50 -12.27 -0.34
N SER A 152 1.34 -12.41 0.31
CA SER A 152 1.13 -12.26 1.76
C SER A 152 -0.19 -12.92 2.16
N PRO A 153 -0.27 -13.58 3.31
CA PRO A 153 0.79 -13.80 4.32
C PRO A 153 1.96 -14.63 3.78
N PRO A 154 3.11 -14.62 4.48
CA PRO A 154 4.22 -15.50 4.13
C PRO A 154 3.81 -16.97 4.33
N PRO A 155 4.49 -17.93 3.67
CA PRO A 155 4.28 -19.35 3.94
C PRO A 155 4.57 -19.64 5.42
N PRO A 156 3.94 -20.69 6.00
CA PRO A 156 4.25 -21.13 7.36
C PRO A 156 5.75 -21.39 7.52
N ALA A 157 6.33 -20.92 8.62
CA ALA A 157 7.75 -21.14 8.90
C ALA A 157 8.05 -22.64 9.00
N SER A 158 8.94 -23.14 8.16
CA SER A 158 9.38 -24.55 8.11
C SER A 158 10.42 -24.88 9.18
N GLY A 159 10.24 -24.40 10.43
CA GLY A 159 11.17 -24.64 11.54
C GLY A 159 12.41 -23.74 11.54
N ALA A 160 12.62 -22.92 10.54
CA ALA A 160 13.72 -21.95 10.53
C ALA A 160 13.43 -20.75 11.45
N LYS A 161 14.45 -20.28 12.20
CA LYS A 161 14.36 -19.00 12.91
C LYS A 161 14.34 -17.87 11.89
N THR A 162 13.32 -17.03 11.91
CA THR A 162 13.19 -15.87 11.02
C THR A 162 12.71 -14.65 11.80
N GLY A 163 13.43 -13.53 11.68
CA GLY A 163 13.06 -12.21 12.24
C GLY A 163 12.38 -11.29 11.22
N GLY A 164 12.06 -11.78 10.03
CA GLY A 164 11.39 -11.01 9.00
C GLY A 164 9.95 -10.68 9.39
N ILE A 165 9.58 -9.40 9.35
CA ILE A 165 8.21 -8.93 9.51
C ILE A 165 7.68 -8.65 8.12
N ARG A 166 6.80 -9.54 7.61
CA ARG A 166 6.28 -9.45 6.26
C ARG A 166 5.16 -8.43 6.16
N LEU A 167 5.19 -7.64 5.09
CA LEU A 167 4.23 -6.61 4.75
C LEU A 167 3.55 -6.94 3.42
N HIS A 168 2.37 -6.38 3.18
CA HIS A 168 1.88 -6.23 1.82
C HIS A 168 2.82 -5.33 1.02
N LYS A 169 2.94 -5.54 -0.28
CA LYS A 169 3.87 -4.79 -1.15
C LYS A 169 3.68 -3.28 -1.05
N ALA A 170 2.42 -2.79 -1.07
CA ALA A 170 2.13 -1.37 -0.93
C ALA A 170 2.51 -0.78 0.44
N ASP A 171 2.49 -1.61 1.51
CA ASP A 171 2.91 -1.21 2.86
C ASP A 171 4.43 -1.26 2.99
N GLY A 172 5.09 -2.23 2.36
CA GLY A 172 6.55 -2.29 2.23
C GLY A 172 7.11 -1.03 1.55
N THR A 173 6.52 -0.63 0.44
CA THR A 173 6.88 0.62 -0.25
C THR A 173 6.69 1.85 0.65
N ALA A 174 5.61 1.89 1.45
CA ALA A 174 5.37 3.00 2.38
C ALA A 174 6.40 3.02 3.52
N VAL A 175 6.74 1.85 4.09
CA VAL A 175 7.81 1.73 5.10
C VAL A 175 9.15 2.14 4.50
N TRP A 176 9.50 1.68 3.32
CA TRP A 176 10.73 2.02 2.63
C TRP A 176 10.89 3.53 2.42
N ALA A 177 9.84 4.21 1.96
CA ALA A 177 9.83 5.66 1.77
C ALA A 177 9.89 6.43 3.10
N PHE A 178 9.28 5.88 4.15
CA PHE A 178 9.24 6.51 5.47
C PHE A 178 10.52 6.27 6.26
N ALA A 179 11.04 5.05 6.29
CA ALA A 179 12.13 4.60 7.16
C ALA A 179 13.50 4.95 6.56
N THR A 180 14.07 6.06 6.93
CA THR A 180 15.49 6.37 6.67
C THR A 180 16.38 5.84 7.80
N SER A 181 17.71 5.69 7.56
CA SER A 181 18.65 5.36 8.63
C SER A 181 18.51 6.34 9.80
N GLY A 182 18.51 5.83 11.04
CA GLY A 182 18.25 6.61 12.24
C GLY A 182 16.77 6.86 12.57
N THR A 183 15.82 6.46 11.71
CA THR A 183 14.39 6.52 12.06
C THR A 183 14.12 5.64 13.27
N LYS A 184 13.40 6.18 14.28
CA LYS A 184 13.03 5.41 15.48
C LYS A 184 12.00 4.34 15.14
N VAL A 185 12.15 3.17 15.74
CA VAL A 185 11.18 2.08 15.74
C VAL A 185 10.83 1.77 17.19
N THR A 186 9.61 2.04 17.59
CA THR A 186 9.13 1.70 18.94
C THR A 186 8.33 0.41 18.86
N VAL A 187 8.79 -0.62 19.56
CA VAL A 187 8.09 -1.90 19.71
C VAL A 187 7.32 -1.89 21.02
N VAL A 188 6.04 -2.20 20.95
CA VAL A 188 5.12 -2.31 22.10
C VAL A 188 4.48 -3.68 22.13
N GLY A 189 4.03 -4.09 23.33
CA GLY A 189 3.28 -5.34 23.51
C GLY A 189 1.93 -5.36 22.83
#